data_34f32cc871ca58dc69e4d5f213a849bf
#
_entry.id   34f32cc871ca58dc69e4d5f213a849bf
#
_cell.length_a   1.000
_cell.length_b   1.000
_cell.length_c   1.000
_cell.angle_alpha   90.00
_cell.angle_beta   90.00
_cell.angle_gamma   90.00
#
_symmetry.space_group_name_H-M   'P 1'
#
loop_
_entity.id
_entity.type
_entity.pdbx_description
1 polymer ?
#
loop_
_entity_poly.entity_id
_entity_poly.type
_entity_poly.pdbx_seq_one_letter_code
_entity_poly.pdbx_strand_id
1 'polypeptide(L)'
;LALRYSHYLGTHADLMPGAEAFLRRLHGQMKIVLVSNGDSVIQRNRLFRCVFTPLLDNIVISSEKGVSKPDPRLIEIALAECGCTDKAEAVMVGDSATADIPAAVNAGIDSIFVDWKNMGYKQATYTAKNLAEVEQILLKS
;
A
#
# COMPACT_ATOMS: atom_id res chain seq x y z
N LEU A 1 -11.89 -16.90 -4.02
CA LEU A 1 -11.19 -16.50 -2.79
C LEU A 1 -11.74 -15.16 -2.31
N ALA A 2 -12.21 -15.11 -1.07
CA ALA A 2 -12.65 -13.88 -0.44
C ALA A 2 -11.45 -13.21 0.21
N LEU A 3 -11.19 -11.97 -0.14
CA LEU A 3 -10.17 -11.18 0.51
C LEU A 3 -10.76 -10.41 1.68
N ARG A 4 -9.95 -10.23 2.73
CA ARG A 4 -10.38 -9.53 3.94
C ARG A 4 -10.67 -8.06 3.68
N TYR A 5 -9.89 -7.43 2.80
CA TYR A 5 -10.00 -6.01 2.51
C TYR A 5 -10.42 -5.79 1.08
N SER A 6 -11.11 -4.68 0.83
CA SER A 6 -11.51 -4.28 -0.52
C SER A 6 -10.56 -3.25 -1.14
N HIS A 7 -9.68 -2.65 -0.34
CA HIS A 7 -8.75 -1.60 -0.79
C HIS A 7 -7.35 -1.86 -0.25
N TYR A 8 -6.40 -2.06 -1.16
CA TYR A 8 -4.99 -2.28 -0.88
C TYR A 8 -4.21 -1.01 -1.20
N LEU A 9 -3.56 -0.43 -0.21
CA LEU A 9 -2.70 0.74 -0.39
C LEU A 9 -1.24 0.27 -0.24
N GLY A 10 -0.49 0.33 -1.33
CA GLY A 10 0.90 -0.10 -1.34
C GLY A 10 1.85 1.06 -1.56
N THR A 11 3.14 0.81 -1.42
CA THR A 11 4.18 1.83 -1.55
C THR A 11 5.22 1.42 -2.59
N HIS A 12 6.34 0.87 -2.19
CA HIS A 12 7.46 0.54 -3.09
C HIS A 12 7.29 -0.84 -3.74
N ALA A 13 6.13 -1.08 -4.35
CA ALA A 13 5.81 -2.40 -4.90
C ALA A 13 6.82 -2.86 -5.95
N ASP A 14 7.42 -1.93 -6.69
CA ASP A 14 8.40 -2.23 -7.72
C ASP A 14 9.74 -2.76 -7.16
N LEU A 15 9.98 -2.56 -5.87
CA LEU A 15 11.21 -3.02 -5.21
C LEU A 15 11.02 -4.32 -4.43
N MET A 16 9.78 -4.80 -4.32
CA MET A 16 9.48 -5.99 -3.54
C MET A 16 9.58 -7.25 -4.41
N PRO A 17 10.37 -8.27 -3.99
CA PRO A 17 10.41 -9.53 -4.73
C PRO A 17 9.01 -10.14 -4.88
N GLY A 18 8.67 -10.55 -6.09
CA GLY A 18 7.39 -11.18 -6.38
C GLY A 18 6.21 -10.21 -6.53
N ALA A 19 6.47 -8.91 -6.62
CA ALA A 19 5.41 -7.89 -6.67
C ALA A 19 4.47 -8.08 -7.85
N GLU A 20 4.99 -8.34 -9.04
CA GLU A 20 4.14 -8.49 -10.22
C GLU A 20 3.14 -9.64 -10.05
N ALA A 21 3.62 -10.81 -9.67
CA ALA A 21 2.75 -11.97 -9.50
C ALA A 21 1.72 -11.74 -8.38
N PHE A 22 2.16 -11.12 -7.29
CA PHE A 22 1.30 -10.79 -6.17
C PHE A 22 0.16 -9.84 -6.60
N LEU A 23 0.50 -8.76 -7.31
CA LEU A 23 -0.50 -7.79 -7.76
C LEU A 23 -1.44 -8.38 -8.81
N ARG A 24 -0.96 -9.28 -9.67
CA ARG A 24 -1.84 -9.97 -10.62
C ARG A 24 -2.90 -10.80 -9.92
N ARG A 25 -2.55 -11.44 -8.81
CA ARG A 25 -3.53 -12.22 -8.04
C ARG A 25 -4.57 -11.34 -7.34
N LEU A 26 -4.20 -10.11 -6.96
CA LEU A 26 -5.13 -9.17 -6.31
C LEU A 26 -5.98 -8.40 -7.31
N HIS A 27 -5.48 -8.23 -8.53
CA HIS A 27 -6.14 -7.40 -9.55
C HIS A 27 -7.55 -7.91 -9.84
N GLY A 28 -8.52 -7.00 -9.79
CA GLY A 28 -9.93 -7.35 -10.02
C GLY A 28 -10.65 -7.86 -8.77
N GLN A 29 -9.94 -8.21 -7.70
CA GLN A 29 -10.54 -8.68 -6.45
C GLN A 29 -10.61 -7.58 -5.40
N MET A 30 -9.72 -6.60 -5.49
CA MET A 30 -9.74 -5.43 -4.62
C MET A 30 -9.12 -4.26 -5.38
N LYS A 31 -9.41 -3.04 -4.93
CA LYS A 31 -8.78 -1.85 -5.50
C LYS A 31 -7.33 -1.78 -5.02
N ILE A 32 -6.43 -1.53 -5.96
CA ILE A 32 -4.98 -1.45 -5.68
C ILE A 32 -4.54 -0.01 -5.94
N VAL A 33 -4.09 0.66 -4.89
CA VAL A 33 -3.66 2.05 -4.95
C VAL A 33 -2.20 2.14 -4.50
N LEU A 34 -1.36 2.77 -5.30
CA LEU A 34 0.01 3.05 -4.92
C LEU A 34 0.05 4.44 -4.27
N VAL A 35 0.60 4.52 -3.05
CA VAL A 35 0.73 5.78 -2.30
C VAL A 35 2.21 6.03 -2.08
N SER A 36 2.77 6.99 -2.81
CA SER A 36 4.22 7.20 -2.87
C SER A 36 4.61 8.57 -2.32
N ASN A 37 5.61 8.60 -1.44
CA ASN A 37 6.33 9.82 -1.14
C ASN A 37 7.36 10.04 -2.23
N GLY A 38 7.38 11.24 -2.82
CA GLY A 38 8.40 11.54 -3.80
C GLY A 38 8.00 12.60 -4.80
N ASP A 39 8.90 12.85 -5.73
CA ASP A 39 8.69 13.79 -6.81
C ASP A 39 7.85 13.16 -7.92
N SER A 40 6.85 13.91 -8.39
CA SER A 40 5.90 13.42 -9.39
C SER A 40 6.58 12.99 -10.69
N VAL A 41 7.49 13.81 -11.22
CA VAL A 41 8.14 13.50 -12.49
C VAL A 41 8.95 12.21 -12.40
N ILE A 42 9.73 12.07 -11.34
CA ILE A 42 10.59 10.89 -11.12
C ILE A 42 9.72 9.65 -10.96
N GLN A 43 8.71 9.71 -10.09
CA GLN A 43 7.87 8.55 -9.79
C GLN A 43 7.02 8.14 -10.98
N ARG A 44 6.45 9.09 -11.73
CA ARG A 44 5.63 8.77 -12.89
C ARG A 44 6.46 8.18 -14.04
N ASN A 45 7.68 8.69 -14.26
CA ASN A 45 8.58 8.10 -15.24
C ASN A 45 8.95 6.66 -14.89
N ARG A 46 9.21 6.41 -13.62
CA ARG A 46 9.52 5.08 -13.11
C ARG A 46 8.36 4.12 -13.29
N LEU A 47 7.16 4.56 -12.90
CA LEU A 47 5.94 3.74 -13.01
C LEU A 47 5.55 3.48 -14.45
N PHE A 48 5.80 4.42 -15.35
CA PHE A 48 5.53 4.23 -16.78
C PHE A 48 6.26 3.01 -17.34
N ARG A 49 7.43 2.68 -16.77
CA ARG A 49 8.25 1.54 -17.21
C ARG A 49 7.99 0.26 -16.45
N CYS A 50 7.15 0.30 -15.42
CA CYS A 50 6.89 -0.88 -14.61
C CYS A 50 5.81 -1.75 -15.25
N VAL A 51 6.07 -3.07 -15.27
CA VAL A 51 5.14 -4.03 -15.87
C VAL A 51 3.85 -4.16 -15.07
N PHE A 52 3.87 -3.82 -13.78
CA PHE A 52 2.67 -3.96 -12.94
C PHE A 52 1.79 -2.70 -12.92
N THR A 53 2.23 -1.59 -13.53
CA THR A 53 1.46 -0.34 -13.48
C THR A 53 0.02 -0.51 -14.01
N PRO A 54 -0.23 -1.26 -15.09
CA PRO A 54 -1.61 -1.48 -15.54
C PRO A 54 -2.50 -2.21 -14.54
N LEU A 55 -1.91 -2.83 -13.51
CA LEU A 55 -2.67 -3.54 -12.48
C LEU A 55 -3.16 -2.61 -11.37
N LEU A 56 -2.62 -1.37 -11.32
CA LEU A 56 -2.97 -0.40 -10.28
C LEU A 56 -4.25 0.34 -10.68
N ASP A 57 -5.14 0.52 -9.72
CA ASP A 57 -6.38 1.28 -9.93
C ASP A 57 -6.16 2.78 -9.77
N ASN A 58 -5.19 3.19 -8.96
CA ASN A 58 -4.83 4.61 -8.82
C ASN A 58 -3.40 4.75 -8.30
N ILE A 59 -2.83 5.93 -8.52
CA ILE A 59 -1.49 6.30 -8.06
C ILE A 59 -1.61 7.67 -7.37
N VAL A 60 -1.18 7.74 -6.11
CA VAL A 60 -1.23 8.97 -5.31
C VAL A 60 0.20 9.33 -4.91
N ILE A 61 0.67 10.48 -5.35
CA ILE A 61 2.06 10.92 -5.15
C ILE A 61 2.07 12.19 -4.31
N SER A 62 2.93 12.22 -3.28
CA SER A 62 2.96 13.29 -2.28
C SER A 62 3.18 14.67 -2.89
N SER A 63 4.08 14.80 -3.87
CA SER A 63 4.36 16.12 -4.46
C SER A 63 3.18 16.67 -5.27
N GLU A 64 2.28 15.79 -5.73
CA GLU A 64 1.07 16.23 -6.44
C GLU A 64 -0.04 16.66 -5.50
N LYS A 65 0.01 16.22 -4.24
CA LYS A 65 -1.04 16.46 -3.25
C LYS A 65 -0.66 17.49 -2.18
N GLY A 66 0.61 17.87 -2.11
CA GLY A 66 1.09 18.83 -1.13
C GLY A 66 1.22 18.31 0.29
N VAL A 67 1.20 17.00 0.47
CA VAL A 67 1.33 16.35 1.78
C VAL A 67 2.00 14.98 1.58
N SER A 68 2.81 14.56 2.56
CA SER A 68 3.56 13.31 2.47
C SER A 68 3.42 12.49 3.74
N LYS A 69 3.53 11.15 3.60
CA LYS A 69 3.60 10.26 4.75
C LYS A 69 4.79 10.66 5.63
N PRO A 70 4.71 10.64 6.94
CA PRO A 70 3.70 9.97 7.76
C PRO A 70 2.42 10.78 8.05
N ASP A 71 2.22 11.91 7.41
CA ASP A 71 0.99 12.67 7.57
C ASP A 71 -0.19 11.81 7.07
N PRO A 72 -1.23 11.58 7.88
CA PRO A 72 -2.34 10.72 7.48
C PRO A 72 -3.17 11.27 6.32
N ARG A 73 -3.05 12.57 6.02
CA ARG A 73 -3.86 13.18 4.96
C ARG A 73 -3.59 12.57 3.58
N LEU A 74 -2.35 12.10 3.31
CA LEU A 74 -2.08 11.45 2.02
C LEU A 74 -2.87 10.14 1.89
N ILE A 75 -2.97 9.38 2.98
CA ILE A 75 -3.79 8.17 3.02
C ILE A 75 -5.27 8.51 2.84
N GLU A 76 -5.75 9.57 3.51
CA GLU A 76 -7.14 9.99 3.40
C GLU A 76 -7.49 10.43 2.00
N ILE A 77 -6.58 11.12 1.31
CA ILE A 77 -6.75 11.48 -0.11
C ILE A 77 -6.86 10.22 -0.97
N ALA A 78 -5.98 9.24 -0.73
CA ALA A 78 -6.02 7.98 -1.49
C ALA A 78 -7.34 7.25 -1.29
N LEU A 79 -7.85 7.18 -0.07
CA LEU A 79 -9.13 6.53 0.23
C LEU A 79 -10.28 7.25 -0.47
N ALA A 80 -10.29 8.58 -0.43
CA ALA A 80 -11.34 9.37 -1.08
C ALA A 80 -11.32 9.18 -2.60
N GLU A 81 -10.14 9.19 -3.20
CA GLU A 81 -10.01 9.06 -4.66
C GLU A 81 -10.43 7.68 -5.17
N CYS A 82 -10.26 6.63 -4.38
CA CYS A 82 -10.67 5.29 -4.78
C CYS A 82 -12.07 4.91 -4.28
N GLY A 83 -12.77 5.85 -3.67
CA GLY A 83 -14.16 5.63 -3.24
C GLY A 83 -14.31 4.76 -2.00
N CYS A 84 -13.27 4.64 -1.18
CA CYS A 84 -13.35 3.86 0.05
C CYS A 84 -14.07 4.66 1.12
N THR A 85 -15.25 4.20 1.53
CA THR A 85 -16.06 4.87 2.55
C THR A 85 -15.96 4.20 3.93
N ASP A 86 -15.46 2.97 3.97
CA ASP A 86 -15.31 2.22 5.22
C ASP A 86 -13.82 1.92 5.45
N LYS A 87 -13.22 2.62 6.41
CA LYS A 87 -11.80 2.46 6.73
C LYS A 87 -11.44 1.04 7.16
N ALA A 88 -12.39 0.29 7.70
CA ALA A 88 -12.14 -1.10 8.09
C ALA A 88 -11.86 -2.00 6.89
N GLU A 89 -12.21 -1.58 5.67
CA GLU A 89 -11.97 -2.35 4.46
C GLU A 89 -10.69 -1.95 3.73
N ALA A 90 -9.90 -1.07 4.30
CA ALA A 90 -8.64 -0.62 3.70
C ALA A 90 -7.45 -1.11 4.51
N VAL A 91 -6.37 -1.46 3.82
CA VAL A 91 -5.12 -1.87 4.47
C VAL A 91 -3.95 -1.20 3.77
N MET A 92 -3.00 -0.69 4.57
CA MET A 92 -1.75 -0.13 4.09
C MET A 92 -0.66 -1.19 4.21
N VAL A 93 0.03 -1.47 3.11
CA VAL A 93 1.13 -2.44 3.09
C VAL A 93 2.41 -1.69 2.72
N GLY A 94 3.40 -1.74 3.58
CA GLY A 94 4.64 -1.02 3.32
C GLY A 94 5.79 -1.50 4.19
N ASP A 95 6.99 -1.07 3.85
CA ASP A 95 8.22 -1.45 4.53
C ASP A 95 8.88 -0.30 5.29
N SER A 96 8.21 0.83 5.42
CA SER A 96 8.74 1.97 6.17
C SER A 96 8.05 2.10 7.51
N ALA A 97 8.81 1.84 8.58
CA ALA A 97 8.34 2.01 9.95
C ALA A 97 8.18 3.47 10.34
N THR A 98 8.78 4.40 9.59
CA THR A 98 8.75 5.83 9.90
C THR A 98 7.78 6.62 9.04
N ALA A 99 7.34 6.07 7.90
CA ALA A 99 6.44 6.77 6.98
C ALA A 99 5.12 6.01 6.78
N ASP A 100 5.19 4.78 6.26
CA ASP A 100 4.00 4.03 5.85
C ASP A 100 3.11 3.65 7.03
N ILE A 101 3.71 3.05 8.05
CA ILE A 101 2.94 2.52 9.17
C ILE A 101 2.38 3.64 10.05
N PRO A 102 3.16 4.67 10.42
CA PRO A 102 2.56 5.79 11.17
C PRO A 102 1.46 6.50 10.40
N ALA A 103 1.58 6.65 9.08
CA ALA A 103 0.52 7.26 8.28
C ALA A 103 -0.77 6.45 8.37
N ALA A 104 -0.69 5.13 8.26
CA ALA A 104 -1.85 4.25 8.35
C ALA A 104 -2.47 4.27 9.74
N VAL A 105 -1.66 4.19 10.79
CA VAL A 105 -2.14 4.24 12.18
C VAL A 105 -2.88 5.55 12.41
N ASN A 106 -2.30 6.67 11.98
CA ASN A 106 -2.90 8.00 12.20
C ASN A 106 -4.14 8.22 11.32
N ALA A 107 -4.23 7.55 10.17
CA ALA A 107 -5.42 7.62 9.32
C ALA A 107 -6.53 6.67 9.79
N GLY A 108 -6.25 5.79 10.73
CA GLY A 108 -7.24 4.87 11.29
C GLY A 108 -7.53 3.65 10.43
N ILE A 109 -6.57 3.20 9.62
CA ILE A 109 -6.70 1.97 8.84
C ILE A 109 -5.72 0.92 9.32
N ASP A 110 -6.00 -0.33 9.01
CA ASP A 110 -5.10 -1.44 9.30
C ASP A 110 -3.82 -1.33 8.48
N SER A 111 -2.75 -1.91 9.00
CA SER A 111 -1.46 -1.88 8.34
C SER A 111 -0.76 -3.23 8.41
N ILE A 112 0.02 -3.52 7.37
CA ILE A 112 0.90 -4.69 7.32
C ILE A 112 2.31 -4.17 7.08
N PHE A 113 3.18 -4.37 8.05
CA PHE A 113 4.60 -4.02 7.92
C PHE A 113 5.35 -5.18 7.27
N VAL A 114 5.98 -4.91 6.13
CA VAL A 114 6.81 -5.93 5.45
C VAL A 114 8.22 -5.79 5.99
N ASP A 115 8.58 -6.71 6.88
CA ASP A 115 9.81 -6.64 7.66
C ASP A 115 10.94 -7.42 6.98
N TRP A 116 11.44 -6.90 5.87
CA TRP A 116 12.54 -7.50 5.10
C TRP A 116 13.81 -7.68 5.93
N LYS A 117 14.04 -6.74 6.85
CA LYS A 117 15.31 -6.62 7.56
C LYS A 117 15.24 -7.21 8.96
N ASN A 118 14.12 -7.81 9.31
CA ASN A 118 13.92 -8.41 10.64
C ASN A 118 14.12 -7.39 11.77
N MET A 119 13.51 -6.21 11.62
CA MET A 119 13.65 -5.11 12.57
C MET A 119 12.83 -5.29 13.84
N GLY A 120 11.77 -6.09 13.79
CA GLY A 120 10.91 -6.34 14.93
C GLY A 120 9.97 -5.19 15.29
N TYR A 121 9.66 -4.30 14.37
CA TYR A 121 8.73 -3.20 14.59
C TYR A 121 7.31 -3.73 14.80
N LYS A 122 6.63 -3.27 15.88
CA LYS A 122 5.39 -3.92 16.33
C LYS A 122 4.15 -3.01 16.31
N GLN A 123 4.23 -1.80 15.76
CA GLN A 123 3.09 -0.88 15.77
C GLN A 123 2.10 -1.14 14.63
N ALA A 124 2.45 -1.96 13.65
CA ALA A 124 1.54 -2.34 12.57
C ALA A 124 0.48 -3.33 13.09
N THR A 125 -0.65 -3.39 12.40
CA THR A 125 -1.68 -4.38 12.70
C THR A 125 -1.13 -5.80 12.53
N TYR A 126 -0.37 -6.01 11.45
CA TYR A 126 0.27 -7.29 11.16
C TYR A 126 1.70 -7.04 10.69
N THR A 127 2.54 -8.05 10.84
CA THR A 127 3.90 -8.05 10.30
C THR A 127 4.07 -9.26 9.39
N ALA A 128 4.68 -9.04 8.24
CA ALA A 128 4.97 -10.08 7.26
C ALA A 128 6.43 -9.98 6.84
N LYS A 129 7.04 -11.10 6.48
CA LYS A 129 8.45 -11.12 6.05
C LYS A 129 8.60 -10.94 4.54
N ASN A 130 7.53 -11.19 3.79
CA ASN A 130 7.52 -11.11 2.33
C ASN A 130 6.09 -10.99 1.84
N LEU A 131 5.94 -10.83 0.52
CA LEU A 131 4.61 -10.68 -0.07
C LEU A 131 3.76 -11.94 0.03
N ALA A 132 4.37 -13.13 0.07
CA ALA A 132 3.62 -14.37 0.26
C ALA A 132 2.91 -14.37 1.62
N GLU A 133 3.57 -13.89 2.66
CA GLU A 133 2.94 -13.76 3.98
C GLU A 133 1.88 -12.67 4.00
N VAL A 134 2.08 -11.56 3.27
CA VAL A 134 1.05 -10.53 3.10
C VAL A 134 -0.20 -11.14 2.49
N GLU A 135 -0.05 -11.94 1.45
CA GLU A 135 -1.18 -12.58 0.78
C GLU A 135 -1.94 -13.48 1.75
N GLN A 136 -1.24 -14.26 2.58
CA GLN A 136 -1.88 -15.11 3.58
C GLN A 136 -2.72 -14.28 4.57
N ILE A 137 -2.21 -13.12 4.99
CA ILE A 137 -2.95 -12.24 5.89
C ILE A 137 -4.20 -11.70 5.20
N LEU A 138 -4.08 -11.28 3.94
CA LEU A 138 -5.21 -10.72 3.18
C LEU A 138 -6.32 -11.76 2.94
N LEU A 139 -5.97 -13.03 2.84
CA LEU A 139 -6.94 -14.10 2.60
C LEU A 139 -7.67 -14.55 3.85
N LYS A 140 -7.21 -14.17 5.03
CA LYS A 140 -7.91 -14.53 6.27
C LYS A 140 -9.20 -13.72 6.39
N SER A 141 -10.26 -14.40 6.58
CA SER A 141 -11.56 -13.79 6.80
C SER A 141 -11.87 -13.58 8.27
#